data_44db188384868eec49200959c63df626
#
_entry.id   44db188384868eec49200959c63df626
#
_cell.length_a   1.000
_cell.length_b   1.000
_cell.length_c   1.000
_cell.angle_alpha   90.00
_cell.angle_beta   90.00
_cell.angle_gamma   90.00
#
_symmetry.space_group_name_H-M   'P 1'
#
loop_
_entity.id
_entity.type
_entity.pdbx_description
1 polymer ?
#
loop_
_entity_poly.entity_id
_entity_poly.type
_entity_poly.pdbx_seq_one_letter_code
_entity_poly.pdbx_strand_id
1 'polypeptide(L)'
;MSGDVEIRSSNEGDIAAIAAIYRHHVLHGLASFEEVPPEPDEIASRRREIVARGLPYLVAERSGRVLGYCYAGLYRPRSAYRFTVEDSIYIDAAEVGRGIGRALLGTLLDRCAELGYRQMVAVIGGGDTWPSIRLHAALGFMQVGVLPAVGFKFGSWVDIVLMQRALGCGAATLPDPINPGEQHGRRVC
;
A
#
# COMPACT_ATOMS: atom_id res chain seq x y z
N MET A 1 -2.65 29.09 -7.06
CA MET A 1 -1.92 28.29 -8.05
C MET A 1 -2.01 26.84 -7.61
N SER A 2 -2.72 26.01 -8.35
CA SER A 2 -2.82 24.55 -8.05
C SER A 2 -1.52 23.90 -8.51
N GLY A 3 -0.60 23.64 -7.60
CA GLY A 3 0.59 22.87 -7.91
C GLY A 3 0.23 21.45 -8.31
N ASP A 4 1.04 20.82 -9.15
CA ASP A 4 0.89 19.42 -9.53
C ASP A 4 1.16 18.53 -8.31
N VAL A 5 0.51 17.35 -8.27
CA VAL A 5 0.78 16.34 -7.26
C VAL A 5 2.05 15.58 -7.64
N GLU A 6 3.03 15.61 -6.76
CA GLU A 6 4.27 14.85 -6.88
C GLU A 6 4.20 13.57 -6.04
N ILE A 7 4.62 12.44 -6.61
CA ILE A 7 4.81 11.18 -5.89
C ILE A 7 6.30 10.98 -5.66
N ARG A 8 6.69 10.93 -4.39
CA ARG A 8 8.09 10.76 -3.99
C ARG A 8 8.26 9.74 -2.86
N SER A 9 9.48 9.30 -2.64
CA SER A 9 9.83 8.53 -1.45
C SER A 9 9.58 9.38 -0.20
N SER A 10 9.03 8.74 0.84
CA SER A 10 8.81 9.39 2.14
C SER A 10 10.13 9.64 2.86
N ASN A 11 10.14 10.64 3.73
CA ASN A 11 11.26 10.95 4.62
C ASN A 11 10.76 11.13 6.08
N GLU A 12 11.68 11.38 7.02
CA GLU A 12 11.33 11.54 8.43
C GLU A 12 10.40 12.76 8.68
N GLY A 13 10.51 13.80 7.87
CA GLY A 13 9.65 15.00 7.98
C GLY A 13 8.18 14.75 7.65
N ASP A 14 7.87 13.63 6.98
CA ASP A 14 6.50 13.27 6.58
C ASP A 14 5.73 12.56 7.72
N ILE A 15 6.42 12.08 8.76
CA ILE A 15 5.86 11.19 9.79
C ILE A 15 4.63 11.81 10.46
N ALA A 16 4.68 13.08 10.82
CA ALA A 16 3.53 13.74 11.47
C ALA A 16 2.28 13.75 10.58
N ALA A 17 2.45 14.01 9.28
CA ALA A 17 1.35 14.01 8.32
C ALA A 17 0.82 12.59 8.06
N ILE A 18 1.72 11.61 7.91
CA ILE A 18 1.38 10.19 7.75
C ILE A 18 0.58 9.70 8.95
N ALA A 19 1.04 10.00 10.18
CA ALA A 19 0.36 9.63 11.41
C ALA A 19 -1.04 10.27 11.51
N ALA A 20 -1.18 11.53 11.12
CA ALA A 20 -2.47 12.22 11.11
C ALA A 20 -3.46 11.60 10.12
N ILE A 21 -3.01 11.27 8.90
CA ILE A 21 -3.82 10.57 7.89
C ILE A 21 -4.23 9.20 8.41
N TYR A 22 -3.29 8.41 8.93
CA TYR A 22 -3.56 7.07 9.44
C TYR A 22 -4.53 7.09 10.62
N ARG A 23 -4.32 8.02 11.57
CA ARG A 23 -5.22 8.22 12.71
C ARG A 23 -6.67 8.41 12.29
N HIS A 24 -6.91 9.21 11.24
CA HIS A 24 -8.27 9.40 10.70
C HIS A 24 -8.87 8.06 10.25
N HIS A 25 -8.14 7.26 9.49
CA HIS A 25 -8.63 5.96 9.00
C HIS A 25 -8.82 4.93 10.11
N VAL A 26 -7.99 4.96 11.16
CA VAL A 26 -8.18 4.09 12.33
C VAL A 26 -9.46 4.45 13.08
N LEU A 27 -9.72 5.73 13.30
CA LEU A 27 -10.85 6.19 14.12
C LEU A 27 -12.18 6.22 13.39
N HIS A 28 -12.17 6.34 12.04
CA HIS A 28 -13.40 6.64 11.29
C HIS A 28 -13.68 5.70 10.12
N GLY A 29 -12.82 4.67 9.90
CA GLY A 29 -12.96 3.80 8.76
C GLY A 29 -12.58 2.35 9.01
N LEU A 30 -12.83 1.52 8.00
CA LEU A 30 -12.50 0.10 7.96
C LEU A 30 -11.25 -0.19 7.11
N ALA A 31 -10.55 0.83 6.64
CA ALA A 31 -9.31 0.69 5.88
C ALA A 31 -8.14 0.16 6.74
N SER A 32 -8.28 0.23 8.05
CA SER A 32 -7.38 -0.40 9.02
C SER A 32 -8.20 -1.12 10.08
N PHE A 33 -7.72 -2.29 10.53
CA PHE A 33 -8.33 -3.03 11.64
C PHE A 33 -7.69 -2.68 13.00
N GLU A 34 -6.78 -1.71 13.03
CA GLU A 34 -6.37 -1.12 14.31
C GLU A 34 -7.53 -0.31 14.92
N GLU A 35 -7.68 -0.39 16.23
CA GLU A 35 -8.72 0.32 16.99
C GLU A 35 -8.16 1.54 17.71
N VAL A 36 -6.86 1.51 18.04
CA VAL A 36 -6.12 2.61 18.66
C VAL A 36 -5.06 3.11 17.67
N PRO A 37 -5.09 4.38 17.30
CA PRO A 37 -4.07 4.93 16.41
C PRO A 37 -2.68 4.86 17.04
N PRO A 38 -1.65 4.36 16.33
CA PRO A 38 -0.28 4.39 16.81
C PRO A 38 0.23 5.84 16.91
N GLU A 39 1.14 6.05 17.84
CA GLU A 39 1.84 7.33 17.99
C GLU A 39 2.84 7.55 16.82
N PRO A 40 3.23 8.81 16.55
CA PRO A 40 4.16 9.12 15.45
C PRO A 40 5.48 8.34 15.50
N ASP A 41 6.03 8.10 16.67
CA ASP A 41 7.28 7.34 16.84
C ASP A 41 7.14 5.87 16.38
N GLU A 42 5.97 5.27 16.59
CA GLU A 42 5.68 3.93 16.11
C GLU A 42 5.52 3.92 14.58
N ILE A 43 4.85 4.90 14.00
CA ILE A 43 4.77 5.09 12.54
C ILE A 43 6.18 5.24 11.95
N ALA A 44 7.05 6.03 12.59
CA ALA A 44 8.44 6.20 12.19
C ALA A 44 9.21 4.86 12.23
N SER A 45 9.01 4.06 13.28
CA SER A 45 9.63 2.74 13.40
C SER A 45 9.17 1.79 12.30
N ARG A 46 7.86 1.68 12.09
CA ARG A 46 7.27 0.85 11.02
C ARG A 46 7.80 1.25 9.63
N ARG A 47 7.87 2.56 9.37
CA ARG A 47 8.43 3.08 8.11
C ARG A 47 9.90 2.69 7.95
N ARG A 48 10.72 2.88 9.00
CA ARG A 48 12.16 2.49 8.95
C ARG A 48 12.35 1.02 8.64
N GLU A 49 11.54 0.14 9.23
CA GLU A 49 11.60 -1.30 8.97
C GLU A 49 11.28 -1.65 7.52
N ILE A 50 10.27 -1.01 6.93
CA ILE A 50 9.87 -1.19 5.53
C ILE A 50 11.01 -0.72 4.61
N VAL A 51 11.52 0.49 4.83
CA VAL A 51 12.60 1.08 4.03
C VAL A 51 13.91 0.30 4.18
N ALA A 52 14.25 -0.18 5.38
CA ALA A 52 15.43 -1.00 5.63
C ALA A 52 15.40 -2.34 4.87
N ARG A 53 14.23 -2.83 4.50
CA ARG A 53 14.04 -4.02 3.65
C ARG A 53 14.09 -3.70 2.15
N GLY A 54 14.38 -2.46 1.76
CA GLY A 54 14.38 -2.01 0.38
C GLY A 54 12.98 -1.84 -0.23
N LEU A 55 11.92 -1.89 0.59
CA LEU A 55 10.54 -1.77 0.12
C LEU A 55 10.14 -0.30 -0.02
N PRO A 56 9.33 0.04 -1.05
CA PRO A 56 8.88 1.41 -1.27
C PRO A 56 7.93 1.89 -0.17
N TYR A 57 8.16 3.12 0.28
CA TYR A 57 7.24 3.88 1.12
C TYR A 57 7.12 5.28 0.51
N LEU A 58 5.96 5.59 -0.09
CA LEU A 58 5.73 6.75 -0.94
C LEU A 58 4.73 7.70 -0.31
N VAL A 59 4.89 8.99 -0.59
CA VAL A 59 3.92 10.03 -0.29
C VAL A 59 3.51 10.78 -1.56
N ALA A 60 2.27 11.25 -1.57
CA ALA A 60 1.78 12.23 -2.52
C ALA A 60 1.85 13.61 -1.88
N GLU A 61 2.57 14.54 -2.51
CA GLU A 61 2.76 15.90 -2.01
C GLU A 61 2.24 16.93 -2.98
N ARG A 62 1.70 18.02 -2.46
CA ARG A 62 1.38 19.24 -3.20
C ARG A 62 1.73 20.46 -2.35
N SER A 63 2.64 21.28 -2.84
CA SER A 63 3.06 22.54 -2.20
C SER A 63 3.48 22.34 -0.73
N GLY A 64 4.28 21.32 -0.45
CA GLY A 64 4.78 20.99 0.89
C GLY A 64 3.80 20.25 1.81
N ARG A 65 2.58 19.95 1.33
CA ARG A 65 1.57 19.20 2.10
C ARG A 65 1.46 17.77 1.60
N VAL A 66 1.57 16.79 2.49
CA VAL A 66 1.28 15.38 2.23
C VAL A 66 -0.23 15.17 2.14
N LEU A 67 -0.70 14.57 1.03
CA LEU A 67 -2.10 14.35 0.70
C LEU A 67 -2.52 12.89 0.84
N GLY A 68 -1.55 12.00 0.96
CA GLY A 68 -1.74 10.58 1.08
C GLY A 68 -0.40 9.86 1.02
N TYR A 69 -0.41 8.59 1.36
CA TYR A 69 0.77 7.75 1.31
C TYR A 69 0.41 6.30 1.00
N CYS A 70 1.41 5.54 0.53
CA CYS A 70 1.29 4.11 0.36
C CYS A 70 2.65 3.43 0.59
N TYR A 71 2.61 2.15 0.87
CA TYR A 71 3.82 1.34 1.00
C TYR A 71 3.55 -0.12 0.62
N ALA A 72 4.62 -0.85 0.34
CA ALA A 72 4.57 -2.29 0.21
C ALA A 72 5.15 -2.96 1.46
N GLY A 73 4.49 -4.01 1.93
CA GLY A 73 4.97 -4.91 2.97
C GLY A 73 5.19 -6.32 2.41
N LEU A 74 5.97 -7.16 3.10
CA LEU A 74 6.03 -8.58 2.76
C LEU A 74 4.68 -9.24 3.08
N TYR A 75 4.11 -9.94 2.11
CA TYR A 75 2.80 -10.57 2.28
C TYR A 75 2.75 -11.60 3.43
N ARG A 76 3.78 -12.43 3.57
CA ARG A 76 3.89 -13.44 4.63
C ARG A 76 5.37 -13.68 4.96
N PRO A 77 5.70 -14.09 6.20
CA PRO A 77 7.09 -14.19 6.63
C PRO A 77 7.86 -15.42 6.08
N ARG A 78 7.16 -16.42 5.52
CA ARG A 78 7.80 -17.64 5.01
C ARG A 78 8.48 -17.37 3.67
N SER A 79 9.67 -17.95 3.46
CA SER A 79 10.54 -17.69 2.29
C SER A 79 9.89 -17.98 0.93
N ALA A 80 8.94 -18.92 0.87
CA ALA A 80 8.22 -19.20 -0.38
C ALA A 80 7.37 -18.02 -0.87
N TYR A 81 7.02 -17.05 0.00
CA TYR A 81 6.28 -15.84 -0.34
C TYR A 81 7.17 -14.64 -0.71
N ARG A 82 8.50 -14.81 -0.78
CA ARG A 82 9.45 -13.70 -0.96
C ARG A 82 9.26 -12.84 -2.20
N PHE A 83 8.53 -13.33 -3.22
CA PHE A 83 8.23 -12.58 -4.44
C PHE A 83 6.83 -11.93 -4.42
N THR A 84 6.14 -11.97 -3.29
CA THR A 84 4.81 -11.40 -3.10
C THR A 84 4.84 -10.31 -2.05
N VAL A 85 4.25 -9.17 -2.38
CA VAL A 85 4.07 -8.03 -1.46
C VAL A 85 2.59 -7.76 -1.24
N GLU A 86 2.29 -7.08 -0.14
CA GLU A 86 0.97 -6.54 0.17
C GLU A 86 1.06 -5.02 0.15
N ASP A 87 0.10 -4.35 -0.47
CA ASP A 87 0.03 -2.89 -0.45
C ASP A 87 -0.82 -2.37 0.72
N SER A 88 -0.47 -1.17 1.13
CA SER A 88 -1.29 -0.34 2.02
C SER A 88 -1.34 1.07 1.46
N ILE A 89 -2.54 1.65 1.37
CA ILE A 89 -2.74 2.98 0.81
C ILE A 89 -3.77 3.76 1.61
N TYR A 90 -3.43 5.00 1.95
CA TYR A 90 -4.25 5.91 2.75
C TYR A 90 -4.20 7.31 2.17
N ILE A 91 -5.36 7.90 1.94
CA ILE A 91 -5.52 9.25 1.38
C ILE A 91 -6.13 10.15 2.44
N ASP A 92 -5.65 11.39 2.55
CA ASP A 92 -6.30 12.42 3.37
C ASP A 92 -7.79 12.53 2.97
N ALA A 93 -8.68 12.48 3.95
CA ALA A 93 -10.13 12.47 3.72
C ALA A 93 -10.61 13.66 2.87
N ALA A 94 -9.95 14.81 2.98
CA ALA A 94 -10.26 16.00 2.18
C ALA A 94 -9.81 15.91 0.72
N GLU A 95 -8.98 14.93 0.37
CA GLU A 95 -8.35 14.78 -0.96
C GLU A 95 -8.84 13.53 -1.71
N VAL A 96 -9.79 12.80 -1.16
CA VAL A 96 -10.40 11.62 -1.79
C VAL A 96 -11.10 12.00 -3.10
N GLY A 97 -11.04 11.12 -4.11
CA GLY A 97 -11.69 11.33 -5.41
C GLY A 97 -10.92 12.22 -6.40
N ARG A 98 -9.71 12.69 -6.04
CA ARG A 98 -8.88 13.59 -6.88
C ARG A 98 -7.76 12.87 -7.65
N GLY A 99 -7.83 11.56 -7.80
CA GLY A 99 -6.85 10.78 -8.56
C GLY A 99 -5.56 10.44 -7.81
N ILE A 100 -5.36 10.95 -6.57
CA ILE A 100 -4.14 10.76 -5.77
C ILE A 100 -3.87 9.27 -5.50
N GLY A 101 -4.90 8.51 -5.13
CA GLY A 101 -4.76 7.07 -4.89
C GLY A 101 -4.28 6.32 -6.12
N ARG A 102 -4.77 6.69 -7.33
CA ARG A 102 -4.32 6.08 -8.58
C ARG A 102 -2.85 6.37 -8.88
N ALA A 103 -2.40 7.60 -8.64
CA ALA A 103 -1.00 8.00 -8.84
C ALA A 103 -0.08 7.27 -7.86
N LEU A 104 -0.42 7.24 -6.56
CA LEU A 104 0.34 6.54 -5.52
C LEU A 104 0.45 5.05 -5.79
N LEU A 105 -0.68 4.36 -5.98
CA LEU A 105 -0.69 2.91 -6.18
C LEU A 105 -0.04 2.53 -7.52
N GLY A 106 -0.22 3.33 -8.58
CA GLY A 106 0.46 3.12 -9.86
C GLY A 106 1.99 3.17 -9.70
N THR A 107 2.51 4.22 -9.05
CA THR A 107 3.96 4.33 -8.77
C THR A 107 4.46 3.19 -7.87
N LEU A 108 3.67 2.76 -6.88
CA LEU A 108 4.04 1.64 -6.00
C LEU A 108 4.18 0.33 -6.79
N LEU A 109 3.25 0.07 -7.71
CA LEU A 109 3.26 -1.11 -8.58
C LEU A 109 4.53 -1.15 -9.44
N ASP A 110 4.87 -0.02 -10.07
CA ASP A 110 6.05 0.09 -10.92
C ASP A 110 7.34 -0.14 -10.11
N ARG A 111 7.46 0.50 -8.95
CA ARG A 111 8.61 0.32 -8.04
C ARG A 111 8.75 -1.12 -7.56
N CYS A 112 7.66 -1.78 -7.19
CA CYS A 112 7.71 -3.18 -6.77
C CYS A 112 8.09 -4.12 -7.93
N ALA A 113 7.61 -3.85 -9.15
CA ALA A 113 8.01 -4.60 -10.35
C ALA A 113 9.51 -4.42 -10.67
N GLU A 114 10.02 -3.18 -10.60
CA GLU A 114 11.46 -2.87 -10.78
C GLU A 114 12.35 -3.59 -9.76
N LEU A 115 11.87 -3.75 -8.53
CA LEU A 115 12.56 -4.50 -7.46
C LEU A 115 12.49 -6.02 -7.63
N GLY A 116 11.77 -6.54 -8.66
CA GLY A 116 11.69 -7.97 -8.96
C GLY A 116 10.58 -8.72 -8.24
N TYR A 117 9.66 -8.02 -7.55
CA TYR A 117 8.45 -8.64 -7.02
C TYR A 117 7.54 -9.08 -8.17
N ARG A 118 6.81 -10.18 -7.96
CA ARG A 118 6.01 -10.84 -9.00
C ARG A 118 4.52 -10.79 -8.75
N GLN A 119 4.10 -10.59 -7.51
CA GLN A 119 2.69 -10.52 -7.13
C GLN A 119 2.49 -9.41 -6.10
N MET A 120 1.38 -8.71 -6.22
CA MET A 120 0.90 -7.81 -5.18
C MET A 120 -0.51 -8.22 -4.75
N VAL A 121 -0.72 -8.30 -3.44
CA VAL A 121 -2.00 -8.60 -2.80
C VAL A 121 -2.51 -7.32 -2.15
N ALA A 122 -3.80 -7.07 -2.29
CA ALA A 122 -4.51 -6.05 -1.54
C ALA A 122 -5.49 -6.74 -0.58
N VAL A 123 -5.44 -6.34 0.69
CA VAL A 123 -6.35 -6.79 1.75
C VAL A 123 -7.26 -5.62 2.11
N ILE A 124 -8.50 -5.65 1.63
CA ILE A 124 -9.41 -4.52 1.72
C ILE A 124 -10.51 -4.84 2.74
N GLY A 125 -10.54 -4.10 3.85
CA GLY A 125 -11.58 -4.23 4.86
C GLY A 125 -12.97 -3.90 4.29
N GLY A 126 -13.99 -4.63 4.72
CA GLY A 126 -15.37 -4.55 4.21
C GLY A 126 -16.10 -3.25 4.55
N GLY A 127 -17.39 -3.22 4.27
CA GLY A 127 -18.24 -2.03 4.37
C GLY A 127 -18.24 -1.20 3.09
N ASP A 128 -18.33 0.12 3.20
CA ASP A 128 -18.35 1.05 2.04
C ASP A 128 -16.97 1.19 1.37
N THR A 129 -16.26 0.07 1.15
CA THR A 129 -14.90 0.03 0.57
C THR A 129 -14.89 0.02 -0.97
N TRP A 130 -16.04 0.21 -1.61
CA TRP A 130 -16.13 0.35 -3.05
C TRP A 130 -15.08 1.28 -3.68
N PRO A 131 -14.70 2.42 -3.06
CA PRO A 131 -13.64 3.26 -3.62
C PRO A 131 -12.28 2.56 -3.70
N SER A 132 -11.90 1.78 -2.68
CA SER A 132 -10.65 1.01 -2.68
C SER A 132 -10.71 -0.13 -3.69
N ILE A 133 -11.78 -0.91 -3.73
CA ILE A 133 -11.97 -2.00 -4.71
C ILE A 133 -11.91 -1.45 -6.14
N ARG A 134 -12.60 -0.32 -6.42
CA ARG A 134 -12.55 0.31 -7.74
C ARG A 134 -11.16 0.82 -8.11
N LEU A 135 -10.44 1.39 -7.15
CA LEU A 135 -9.08 1.86 -7.34
C LEU A 135 -8.17 0.70 -7.78
N HIS A 136 -8.20 -0.39 -7.03
CA HIS A 136 -7.39 -1.57 -7.31
C HIS A 136 -7.79 -2.22 -8.65
N ALA A 137 -9.10 -2.40 -8.91
CA ALA A 137 -9.59 -2.94 -10.18
C ALA A 137 -9.17 -2.06 -11.38
N ALA A 138 -9.23 -0.73 -11.25
CA ALA A 138 -8.79 0.20 -12.30
C ALA A 138 -7.27 0.14 -12.59
N LEU A 139 -6.50 -0.44 -11.67
CA LEU A 139 -5.06 -0.69 -11.80
C LEU A 139 -4.76 -2.18 -12.06
N GLY A 140 -5.75 -2.97 -12.47
CA GLY A 140 -5.56 -4.34 -12.94
C GLY A 140 -5.52 -5.41 -11.85
N PHE A 141 -5.93 -5.10 -10.62
CA PHE A 141 -6.15 -6.14 -9.62
C PHE A 141 -7.46 -6.88 -9.91
N MET A 142 -7.44 -8.18 -9.68
CA MET A 142 -8.62 -9.05 -9.74
C MET A 142 -9.01 -9.48 -8.33
N GLN A 143 -10.29 -9.51 -8.04
CA GLN A 143 -10.78 -10.09 -6.80
C GLN A 143 -10.56 -11.60 -6.82
N VAL A 144 -9.88 -12.11 -5.81
CA VAL A 144 -9.53 -13.54 -5.69
C VAL A 144 -10.26 -14.25 -4.55
N GLY A 145 -10.90 -13.49 -3.66
CA GLY A 145 -11.67 -14.07 -2.59
C GLY A 145 -12.30 -13.04 -1.66
N VAL A 146 -13.15 -13.55 -0.77
CA VAL A 146 -13.72 -12.82 0.36
C VAL A 146 -13.56 -13.68 1.62
N LEU A 147 -13.14 -13.09 2.70
CA LEU A 147 -13.12 -13.72 4.03
C LEU A 147 -14.25 -13.08 4.85
N PRO A 148 -15.39 -13.76 5.02
CA PRO A 148 -16.51 -13.22 5.76
C PRO A 148 -16.23 -13.16 7.26
N ALA A 149 -16.65 -12.09 7.92
CA ALA A 149 -16.62 -11.90 9.37
C ALA A 149 -15.26 -12.19 10.04
N VAL A 150 -14.14 -11.85 9.36
CA VAL A 150 -12.79 -12.13 9.85
C VAL A 150 -12.27 -11.05 10.79
N GLY A 151 -12.79 -9.83 10.69
CA GLY A 151 -12.49 -8.71 11.58
C GLY A 151 -13.68 -8.34 12.46
N PHE A 152 -13.41 -7.65 13.57
CA PHE A 152 -14.46 -7.07 14.40
C PHE A 152 -14.05 -5.63 14.75
N LYS A 153 -14.84 -4.66 14.32
CA LYS A 153 -14.55 -3.24 14.55
C LYS A 153 -15.83 -2.43 14.61
N PHE A 154 -15.87 -1.40 15.44
CA PHE A 154 -17.04 -0.55 15.68
C PHE A 154 -18.30 -1.36 16.05
N GLY A 155 -18.13 -2.43 16.83
CA GLY A 155 -19.24 -3.26 17.27
C GLY A 155 -19.84 -4.17 16.20
N SER A 156 -19.17 -4.36 15.06
CA SER A 156 -19.67 -5.16 13.94
C SER A 156 -18.60 -6.09 13.37
N TRP A 157 -19.04 -7.25 12.90
CA TRP A 157 -18.19 -8.12 12.09
C TRP A 157 -17.92 -7.52 10.72
N VAL A 158 -16.70 -7.66 10.26
CA VAL A 158 -16.22 -7.04 9.01
C VAL A 158 -15.61 -8.11 8.12
N ASP A 159 -16.06 -8.13 6.87
CA ASP A 159 -15.47 -8.96 5.83
C ASP A 159 -14.17 -8.35 5.31
N ILE A 160 -13.32 -9.17 4.68
CA ILE A 160 -12.17 -8.73 3.89
C ILE A 160 -12.36 -9.17 2.44
N VAL A 161 -12.15 -8.25 1.51
CA VAL A 161 -11.99 -8.56 0.09
C VAL A 161 -10.50 -8.70 -0.20
N LEU A 162 -10.13 -9.84 -0.79
CA LEU A 162 -8.78 -10.08 -1.28
C LEU A 162 -8.72 -9.81 -2.78
N MET A 163 -7.78 -8.94 -3.17
CA MET A 163 -7.48 -8.69 -4.57
C MET A 163 -6.01 -8.98 -4.85
N GLN A 164 -5.70 -9.36 -6.08
CA GLN A 164 -4.34 -9.72 -6.49
C GLN A 164 -4.03 -9.18 -7.87
N ARG A 165 -2.79 -8.76 -8.07
CA ARG A 165 -2.24 -8.35 -9.37
C ARG A 165 -0.85 -8.94 -9.59
N ALA A 166 -0.60 -9.43 -10.81
CA ALA A 166 0.74 -9.77 -11.26
C ALA A 166 1.58 -8.50 -11.51
N LEU A 167 2.85 -8.54 -11.14
CA LEU A 167 3.85 -7.49 -11.35
C LEU A 167 4.90 -7.96 -12.35
N GLY A 168 5.33 -7.09 -13.27
CA GLY A 168 6.28 -7.47 -14.33
C GLY A 168 5.82 -8.71 -15.07
N CYS A 169 6.68 -9.72 -15.19
CA CYS A 169 6.37 -10.98 -15.86
C CYS A 169 5.41 -11.90 -15.06
N GLY A 170 5.04 -11.54 -13.85
CA GLY A 170 4.16 -12.36 -13.00
C GLY A 170 4.66 -13.80 -12.85
N ALA A 171 3.79 -14.76 -13.11
CA ALA A 171 4.09 -16.20 -13.10
C ALA A 171 4.49 -16.76 -14.48
N ALA A 172 4.60 -15.93 -15.52
CA ALA A 172 4.91 -16.38 -16.88
C ALA A 172 6.38 -16.85 -17.03
N THR A 173 7.27 -16.41 -16.14
CA THR A 173 8.67 -16.83 -16.10
C THR A 173 9.08 -17.18 -14.67
N LEU A 174 10.11 -18.01 -14.53
CA LEU A 174 10.70 -18.25 -13.21
C LEU A 174 11.30 -16.95 -12.68
N PRO A 175 11.15 -16.68 -11.37
CA PRO A 175 11.80 -15.53 -10.75
C PRO A 175 13.33 -15.73 -10.73
N ASP A 176 14.09 -14.64 -10.73
CA ASP A 176 15.53 -14.71 -10.50
C ASP A 176 15.77 -15.34 -9.09
N PRO A 177 16.75 -16.26 -8.95
CA PRO A 177 17.08 -16.86 -7.67
C PRO A 177 17.56 -15.86 -6.60
N ILE A 178 17.99 -14.65 -7.01
CA ILE A 178 18.32 -13.56 -6.11
C ILE A 178 17.02 -12.97 -5.53
N ASN A 179 17.02 -12.67 -4.23
CA ASN A 179 15.85 -12.08 -3.57
C ASN A 179 15.47 -10.73 -4.19
N PRO A 180 14.17 -10.40 -4.28
CA PRO A 180 13.72 -9.06 -4.65
C PRO A 180 14.35 -8.01 -3.71
N GLY A 181 14.65 -6.83 -4.25
CA GLY A 181 15.32 -5.74 -3.52
C GLY A 181 16.86 -5.81 -3.48
N GLU A 182 17.46 -6.99 -3.70
CA GLU A 182 18.91 -7.14 -3.83
C GLU A 182 19.42 -6.95 -5.28
N GLN A 183 18.49 -6.79 -6.21
CA GLN A 183 18.78 -6.64 -7.64
C GLN A 183 19.05 -5.17 -7.98
N HIS A 184 20.32 -4.74 -7.92
CA HIS A 184 20.73 -3.48 -8.53
C HIS A 184 20.98 -3.70 -10.02
N GLY A 185 20.04 -3.25 -10.87
CA GLY A 185 20.30 -3.01 -12.30
C GLY A 185 20.02 -4.15 -13.29
N ARG A 186 19.04 -5.03 -13.09
CA ARG A 186 18.65 -6.03 -14.10
C ARG A 186 17.29 -5.74 -14.75
N ARG A 187 17.20 -6.09 -16.03
CA ARG A 187 16.12 -5.76 -16.97
C ARG A 187 14.75 -6.23 -16.48
N VAL A 188 13.79 -5.31 -16.55
CA VAL A 188 12.36 -5.61 -16.55
C VAL A 188 12.03 -6.36 -17.86
N CYS A 189 11.18 -7.37 -17.79
CA CYS A 189 10.65 -8.08 -18.97
C CYS A 189 9.88 -7.16 -19.90
#